data_cbec77c271dd6e920e93abe302d7cb3d
#
_entry.id   cbec77c271dd6e920e93abe302d7cb3d
#
_cell.length_a   1.000
_cell.length_b   1.000
_cell.length_c   1.000
_cell.angle_alpha   90.00
_cell.angle_beta   90.00
_cell.angle_gamma   90.00
#
_symmetry.space_group_name_H-M   'P 1'
#
loop_
_entity.id
_entity.type
_entity.pdbx_description
1 polymer ?
#
loop_
_entity_poly.entity_id
_entity_poly.type
_entity_poly.pdbx_seq_one_letter_code
_entity_poly.pdbx_strand_id
1 'polypeptide(L)'
;MSFTEEKREWIKKYMLEKIRQDDGAYAQKTMENFEVSITTVKRYLKECVEQKIIVPNADKECGYCLITVEEEWEVDNVEDLEEDTFYFDKVSPILNDLSENSRKIWYYAFTEMMNNAIEHAKAKRICCKVKKDVLYTEISIADDGIGIFNSIR
;
A
#
# COMPACT_ATOMS: atom_id res chain seq x y z
N MET A 1 -23.68 -14.56 17.11
CA MET A 1 -24.02 -14.53 15.68
C MET A 1 -22.76 -14.51 14.84
N SER A 2 -22.64 -15.43 13.92
CA SER A 2 -21.52 -15.42 12.98
C SER A 2 -21.90 -14.63 11.74
N PHE A 3 -20.99 -13.78 11.28
CA PHE A 3 -21.14 -13.06 10.02
C PHE A 3 -20.54 -13.89 8.91
N THR A 4 -21.00 -13.64 7.68
CA THR A 4 -20.35 -14.21 6.50
C THR A 4 -18.91 -13.66 6.43
N GLU A 5 -18.03 -14.42 5.81
CA GLU A 5 -16.64 -14.00 5.61
C GLU A 5 -16.58 -12.66 4.85
N GLU A 6 -17.44 -12.49 3.86
CA GLU A 6 -17.53 -11.25 3.09
C GLU A 6 -17.91 -10.04 3.95
N LYS A 7 -18.93 -10.19 4.82
CA LYS A 7 -19.34 -9.10 5.72
C LYS A 7 -18.23 -8.74 6.69
N ARG A 8 -17.52 -9.74 7.20
CA ARG A 8 -16.39 -9.57 8.10
C ARG A 8 -15.28 -8.75 7.45
N GLU A 9 -14.94 -9.07 6.20
CA GLU A 9 -13.93 -8.33 5.44
C GLU A 9 -14.36 -6.89 5.18
N TRP A 10 -15.63 -6.64 4.89
CA TRP A 10 -16.16 -5.30 4.70
C TRP A 10 -16.07 -4.46 5.98
N ILE A 11 -16.42 -5.06 7.11
CA ILE A 11 -16.33 -4.37 8.41
C ILE A 11 -14.86 -3.99 8.70
N LYS A 12 -13.94 -4.94 8.52
CA LYS A 12 -12.52 -4.69 8.74
C LYS A 12 -12.00 -3.59 7.82
N LYS A 13 -12.33 -3.65 6.54
CA LYS A 13 -11.91 -2.64 5.57
C LYS A 13 -12.41 -1.25 5.94
N TYR A 14 -13.67 -1.13 6.28
CA TYR A 14 -14.26 0.15 6.72
C TYR A 14 -13.51 0.71 7.92
N MET A 15 -13.32 -0.13 8.93
CA MET A 15 -12.62 0.25 10.15
C MET A 15 -11.18 0.69 9.87
N LEU A 16 -10.46 -0.05 9.03
CA LEU A 16 -9.08 0.26 8.66
C LEU A 16 -8.98 1.58 7.89
N GLU A 17 -9.94 1.89 7.03
CA GLU A 17 -9.97 3.18 6.34
C GLU A 17 -10.16 4.34 7.31
N LYS A 18 -11.00 4.17 8.33
CA LYS A 18 -11.18 5.18 9.37
C LYS A 18 -9.91 5.36 10.21
N ILE A 19 -9.24 4.28 10.54
CA ILE A 19 -7.97 4.32 11.26
C ILE A 19 -6.90 5.02 10.40
N ARG A 20 -6.86 4.75 9.10
CA ARG A 20 -5.93 5.41 8.18
C ARG A 20 -6.14 6.92 8.14
N GLN A 21 -7.37 7.38 8.27
CA GLN A 21 -7.74 8.79 8.34
C GLN A 21 -7.52 9.41 9.73
N ASP A 22 -7.07 8.61 10.69
CA ASP A 22 -6.93 9.00 12.09
C ASP A 22 -8.25 9.52 12.70
N ASP A 23 -9.34 8.84 12.38
CA ASP A 23 -10.67 9.19 12.90
C ASP A 23 -10.86 8.62 14.30
N GLY A 24 -10.88 9.48 15.31
CA GLY A 24 -11.08 9.08 16.72
C GLY A 24 -12.43 8.43 16.98
N ALA A 25 -13.41 8.62 16.11
CA ALA A 25 -14.73 8.02 16.22
C ALA A 25 -14.89 6.73 15.41
N TYR A 26 -13.79 6.14 14.96
CA TYR A 26 -13.83 4.95 14.08
C TYR A 26 -14.66 3.80 14.66
N ALA A 27 -14.54 3.54 15.95
CA ALA A 27 -15.27 2.44 16.61
C ALA A 27 -16.77 2.68 16.60
N GLN A 28 -17.19 3.87 16.98
CA GLN A 28 -18.60 4.24 17.00
C GLN A 28 -19.21 4.20 15.60
N LYS A 29 -18.52 4.76 14.63
CA LYS A 29 -18.97 4.75 13.23
C LYS A 29 -19.10 3.33 12.68
N THR A 30 -18.18 2.45 13.03
CA THR A 30 -18.23 1.04 12.63
C THR A 30 -19.43 0.34 13.25
N MET A 31 -19.65 0.55 14.53
CA MET A 31 -20.80 -0.03 15.25
C MET A 31 -22.13 0.40 14.64
N GLU A 32 -22.27 1.67 14.33
CA GLU A 32 -23.49 2.23 13.76
C GLU A 32 -23.69 1.77 12.31
N ASN A 33 -22.64 1.79 11.50
CA ASN A 33 -22.73 1.47 10.09
C ASN A 33 -23.06 0.00 9.82
N PHE A 34 -22.58 -0.91 10.65
CA PHE A 34 -22.76 -2.36 10.47
C PHE A 34 -23.64 -3.01 11.54
N GLU A 35 -24.15 -2.24 12.47
CA GLU A 35 -24.98 -2.73 13.59
C GLU A 35 -24.28 -3.84 14.36
N VAL A 36 -23.02 -3.61 14.73
CA VAL A 36 -22.22 -4.54 15.50
C VAL A 36 -21.87 -3.97 16.88
N SER A 37 -21.52 -4.85 17.82
CA SER A 37 -21.15 -4.46 19.16
C SER A 37 -19.71 -3.98 19.25
N ILE A 38 -19.40 -3.26 20.35
CA ILE A 38 -18.01 -2.88 20.65
C ILE A 38 -17.12 -4.11 20.84
N THR A 39 -17.66 -5.20 21.34
CA THR A 39 -16.92 -6.46 21.48
C THR A 39 -16.44 -6.97 20.14
N THR A 40 -17.29 -6.90 19.11
CA THR A 40 -16.95 -7.29 17.75
C THR A 40 -15.83 -6.39 17.19
N VAL A 41 -15.95 -5.08 17.38
CA VAL A 41 -14.94 -4.11 16.94
C VAL A 41 -13.59 -4.41 17.60
N LYS A 42 -13.57 -4.61 18.92
CA LYS A 42 -12.34 -4.92 19.66
C LYS A 42 -11.71 -6.24 19.20
N ARG A 43 -12.54 -7.24 18.90
CA ARG A 43 -12.04 -8.52 18.38
C ARG A 43 -11.37 -8.34 17.05
N TYR A 44 -11.95 -7.56 16.14
CA TYR A 44 -11.34 -7.32 14.83
C TYR A 44 -10.08 -6.47 14.93
N LEU A 45 -10.04 -5.50 15.85
CA LEU A 45 -8.81 -4.75 16.12
C LEU A 45 -7.68 -5.67 16.58
N LYS A 46 -7.99 -6.57 17.51
CA LYS A 46 -7.02 -7.54 18.02
C LYS A 46 -6.48 -8.43 16.88
N GLU A 47 -7.37 -8.92 16.02
CA GLU A 47 -6.98 -9.71 14.86
C GLU A 47 -6.04 -8.93 13.94
N CYS A 48 -6.36 -7.65 13.69
CA CYS A 48 -5.52 -6.81 12.85
C CYS A 48 -4.14 -6.54 13.46
N VAL A 49 -4.06 -6.40 14.77
CA VAL A 49 -2.77 -6.27 15.47
C VAL A 49 -1.96 -7.56 15.36
N GLU A 50 -2.60 -8.70 15.58
CA GLU A 50 -1.96 -10.02 15.49
C GLU A 50 -1.46 -10.32 14.07
N GLN A 51 -2.21 -9.90 13.06
CA GLN A 51 -1.85 -10.06 11.65
C GLN A 51 -0.84 -9.02 11.16
N LYS A 52 -0.39 -8.13 12.04
CA LYS A 52 0.58 -7.08 11.72
C LYS A 52 0.08 -6.11 10.63
N ILE A 53 -1.21 -5.82 10.66
CA ILE A 53 -1.84 -4.84 9.77
C ILE A 53 -1.81 -3.46 10.39
N ILE A 54 -2.05 -3.37 11.69
CA ILE A 54 -2.00 -2.12 12.47
C ILE A 54 -1.09 -2.29 13.68
N VAL A 55 -0.65 -1.16 14.20
CA VAL A 55 0.14 -1.11 15.43
C VAL A 55 -0.43 0.00 16.32
N PRO A 56 -0.48 -0.21 17.66
CA PRO A 56 -0.89 0.85 18.58
C PRO A 56 0.04 2.06 18.46
N ASN A 57 -0.55 3.27 18.47
CA ASN A 57 0.19 4.51 18.40
C ASN A 57 -0.52 5.58 19.24
N ALA A 58 0.07 5.93 20.38
CA ALA A 58 -0.52 6.86 21.33
C ALA A 58 -0.59 8.30 20.80
N ASP A 59 0.18 8.63 19.76
CA ASP A 59 0.17 9.97 19.16
C ASP A 59 -1.01 10.18 18.21
N LYS A 60 -1.74 9.12 17.90
CA LYS A 60 -2.91 9.18 17.01
C LYS A 60 -4.19 9.30 17.81
N GLU A 61 -5.15 10.05 17.27
CA GLU A 61 -6.47 10.19 17.91
C GLU A 61 -7.20 8.85 17.99
N CYS A 62 -7.09 8.03 16.95
CA CYS A 62 -7.70 6.71 16.94
C CYS A 62 -6.90 5.68 17.76
N GLY A 63 -5.67 5.99 18.17
CA GLY A 63 -4.84 5.10 18.97
C GLY A 63 -4.08 4.05 18.18
N TYR A 64 -4.17 4.03 16.86
CA TYR A 64 -3.54 3.06 15.98
C TYR A 64 -3.05 3.71 14.70
N CYS A 65 -2.09 3.07 14.04
CA CYS A 65 -1.75 3.40 12.65
C CYS A 65 -1.56 2.11 11.85
N LEU A 66 -1.79 2.19 10.55
CA LEU A 66 -1.52 1.07 9.65
C LEU A 66 -0.03 0.88 9.50
N ILE A 67 0.41 -0.38 9.50
CA ILE A 67 1.80 -0.71 9.25
C ILE A 67 2.08 -0.46 7.77
N THR A 68 3.08 0.38 7.49
CA THR A 68 3.42 0.80 6.14
C THR A 68 4.84 0.31 5.82
N VAL A 69 4.98 -0.32 4.65
CA VAL A 69 6.28 -0.65 4.08
C VAL A 69 6.65 0.46 3.12
N GLU A 70 7.86 0.99 3.24
CA GLU A 70 8.35 2.05 2.37
C GLU A 70 9.80 1.76 2.00
N GLU A 71 10.07 1.68 0.70
CA GLU A 71 11.41 1.45 0.16
C GLU A 71 11.67 2.44 -0.96
N GLU A 72 12.92 2.87 -1.06
CA GLU A 72 13.35 3.83 -2.06
C GLU A 72 14.71 3.40 -2.63
N TRP A 73 14.83 3.47 -3.94
CA TRP A 73 16.06 3.11 -4.65
C TRP A 73 16.42 4.19 -5.65
N GLU A 74 17.72 4.52 -5.72
CA GLU A 74 18.27 5.38 -6.75
C GLU A 74 19.12 4.55 -7.70
N VAL A 75 18.96 4.80 -9.00
CA VAL A 75 19.73 4.14 -10.05
C VAL A 75 20.46 5.20 -10.85
N ASP A 76 21.81 5.13 -10.88
CA ASP A 76 22.66 6.08 -11.59
C ASP A 76 23.03 5.60 -13.00
N ASN A 77 23.13 4.29 -13.22
CA ASN A 77 23.50 3.70 -14.52
C ASN A 77 22.25 3.26 -15.28
N VAL A 78 21.42 4.23 -15.64
CA VAL A 78 20.12 3.96 -16.26
C VAL A 78 20.25 3.21 -17.59
N GLU A 79 21.34 3.44 -18.33
CA GLU A 79 21.57 2.76 -19.61
C GLU A 79 21.67 1.24 -19.49
N ASP A 80 22.16 0.76 -18.34
CA ASP A 80 22.30 -0.67 -18.06
C ASP A 80 21.13 -1.26 -17.31
N LEU A 81 20.11 -0.45 -17.04
CA LEU A 81 18.96 -0.86 -16.25
C LEU A 81 17.97 -1.68 -17.08
N GLU A 82 17.67 -2.88 -16.59
CA GLU A 82 16.62 -3.72 -17.14
C GLU A 82 15.40 -3.64 -16.22
N GLU A 83 14.29 -3.13 -16.73
CA GLU A 83 13.07 -2.89 -15.97
C GLU A 83 12.49 -4.17 -15.35
N ASP A 84 12.56 -5.27 -16.07
CA ASP A 84 12.07 -6.56 -15.58
C ASP A 84 12.87 -7.05 -14.37
N THR A 85 14.19 -7.01 -14.50
CA THR A 85 15.10 -7.46 -13.44
C THR A 85 14.92 -6.59 -12.20
N PHE A 86 14.84 -5.28 -12.36
CA PHE A 86 14.62 -4.35 -11.26
C PHE A 86 13.29 -4.66 -10.56
N TYR A 87 12.23 -4.85 -11.33
CA TYR A 87 10.91 -5.15 -10.76
C TYR A 87 10.94 -6.43 -9.93
N PHE A 88 11.46 -7.52 -10.47
CA PHE A 88 11.45 -8.81 -9.77
C PHE A 88 12.38 -8.83 -8.57
N ASP A 89 13.51 -8.11 -8.62
CA ASP A 89 14.46 -8.08 -7.50
C ASP A 89 14.00 -7.15 -6.36
N LYS A 90 13.43 -6.00 -6.69
CA LYS A 90 13.16 -4.93 -5.72
C LYS A 90 11.69 -4.75 -5.37
N VAL A 91 10.83 -4.72 -6.36
CA VAL A 91 9.41 -4.35 -6.18
C VAL A 91 8.54 -5.55 -5.87
N SER A 92 8.68 -6.62 -6.62
CA SER A 92 7.84 -7.82 -6.51
C SER A 92 7.79 -8.41 -5.10
N PRO A 93 8.91 -8.50 -4.36
CA PRO A 93 8.86 -9.04 -2.99
C PRO A 93 7.95 -8.24 -2.05
N ILE A 94 7.80 -6.93 -2.28
CA ILE A 94 6.92 -6.07 -1.46
C ILE A 94 5.45 -6.34 -1.79
N LEU A 95 5.16 -6.76 -3.03
CA LEU A 95 3.79 -6.97 -3.52
C LEU A 95 3.30 -8.41 -3.43
N ASN A 96 4.04 -9.29 -2.77
CA ASN A 96 3.72 -10.73 -2.73
C ASN A 96 2.36 -11.06 -2.11
N ASP A 97 1.85 -10.22 -1.23
CA ASP A 97 0.56 -10.41 -0.58
C ASP A 97 -0.63 -9.94 -1.41
N LEU A 98 -0.39 -9.29 -2.54
CA LEU A 98 -1.46 -8.87 -3.45
C LEU A 98 -1.95 -10.07 -4.27
N SER A 99 -3.18 -9.95 -4.79
CA SER A 99 -3.73 -10.97 -5.68
C SER A 99 -2.88 -11.11 -6.94
N GLU A 100 -2.95 -12.27 -7.59
CA GLU A 100 -2.22 -12.52 -8.82
C GLU A 100 -2.57 -11.49 -9.90
N ASN A 101 -3.83 -11.15 -10.02
CA ASN A 101 -4.29 -10.15 -10.99
C ASN A 101 -3.70 -8.77 -10.70
N SER A 102 -3.71 -8.34 -9.44
CA SER A 102 -3.11 -7.06 -9.05
C SER A 102 -1.60 -7.04 -9.32
N ARG A 103 -0.91 -8.13 -9.04
CA ARG A 103 0.53 -8.23 -9.31
C ARG A 103 0.85 -8.13 -10.79
N LYS A 104 0.02 -8.72 -11.66
CA LYS A 104 0.17 -8.60 -13.12
C LYS A 104 -0.02 -7.16 -13.59
N ILE A 105 -1.04 -6.48 -13.05
CA ILE A 105 -1.30 -5.07 -13.39
C ILE A 105 -0.12 -4.20 -12.96
N TRP A 106 0.39 -4.40 -11.75
CA TRP A 106 1.54 -3.64 -11.24
C TRP A 106 2.80 -3.89 -12.05
N TYR A 107 3.06 -5.14 -12.41
CA TYR A 107 4.20 -5.49 -13.26
C TYR A 107 4.15 -4.74 -14.59
N TYR A 108 3.01 -4.81 -15.26
CA TYR A 108 2.83 -4.15 -16.55
C TYR A 108 2.99 -2.63 -16.42
N ALA A 109 2.29 -2.03 -15.49
CA ALA A 109 2.34 -0.58 -15.28
C ALA A 109 3.74 -0.10 -14.91
N PHE A 110 4.40 -0.81 -14.01
CA PHE A 110 5.75 -0.47 -13.57
C PHE A 110 6.76 -0.53 -14.73
N THR A 111 6.76 -1.63 -15.47
CA THR A 111 7.71 -1.81 -16.57
C THR A 111 7.50 -0.77 -17.66
N GLU A 112 6.25 -0.41 -17.98
CA GLU A 112 5.97 0.65 -18.94
C GLU A 112 6.47 2.02 -18.45
N MET A 113 6.24 2.37 -17.19
CA MET A 113 6.71 3.63 -16.62
C MET A 113 8.23 3.70 -16.59
N MET A 114 8.87 2.61 -16.18
CA MET A 114 10.34 2.54 -16.13
C MET A 114 10.95 2.64 -17.53
N ASN A 115 10.36 1.95 -18.49
CA ASN A 115 10.82 1.98 -19.87
C ASN A 115 10.70 3.38 -20.47
N ASN A 116 9.60 4.08 -20.16
CA ASN A 116 9.43 5.47 -20.58
C ASN A 116 10.52 6.37 -19.99
N ALA A 117 10.89 6.20 -18.74
CA ALA A 117 11.95 6.97 -18.13
C ALA A 117 13.31 6.68 -18.75
N ILE A 118 13.59 5.41 -19.08
CA ILE A 118 14.85 5.00 -19.68
C ILE A 118 14.97 5.49 -21.13
N GLU A 119 13.96 5.24 -21.96
CA GLU A 119 14.03 5.48 -23.40
C GLU A 119 13.61 6.89 -23.82
N HIS A 120 12.53 7.41 -23.26
CA HIS A 120 11.94 8.67 -23.74
C HIS A 120 12.42 9.89 -22.96
N ALA A 121 12.59 9.78 -21.67
CA ALA A 121 13.06 10.89 -20.85
C ALA A 121 14.58 11.04 -20.89
N LYS A 122 15.31 10.03 -21.38
CA LYS A 122 16.78 9.99 -21.43
C LYS A 122 17.40 10.34 -20.08
N ALA A 123 16.82 9.77 -19.04
CA ALA A 123 17.23 10.04 -17.68
C ALA A 123 18.66 9.53 -17.41
N LYS A 124 19.42 10.26 -16.62
CA LYS A 124 20.72 9.83 -16.11
C LYS A 124 20.59 9.15 -14.76
N ARG A 125 19.57 9.54 -14.02
CA ARG A 125 19.27 9.00 -12.68
C ARG A 125 17.77 8.78 -12.57
N ILE A 126 17.41 7.66 -11.97
CA ILE A 126 16.01 7.34 -11.67
C ILE A 126 15.90 7.05 -10.18
N CYS A 127 14.89 7.64 -9.53
CA CYS A 127 14.51 7.33 -8.16
C CYS A 127 13.18 6.58 -8.18
N CYS A 128 13.15 5.40 -7.59
CA CYS A 128 11.94 4.59 -7.47
C CYS A 128 11.56 4.45 -6.00
N LYS A 129 10.32 4.72 -5.67
CA LYS A 129 9.80 4.62 -4.32
C LYS A 129 8.55 3.77 -4.30
N VAL A 130 8.48 2.83 -3.37
CA VAL A 130 7.29 2.00 -3.12
C VAL A 130 6.82 2.23 -1.70
N LYS A 131 5.54 2.54 -1.55
CA LYS A 131 4.90 2.71 -0.26
C LYS A 131 3.63 1.87 -0.24
N LYS A 132 3.48 1.03 0.77
CA LYS A 132 2.38 0.09 0.81
C LYS A 132 1.88 -0.13 2.23
N ASP A 133 0.56 -0.07 2.40
CA ASP A 133 -0.15 -0.60 3.56
C ASP A 133 -1.16 -1.65 3.08
N VAL A 134 -2.00 -2.15 3.99
CA VAL A 134 -2.98 -3.19 3.64
C VAL A 134 -4.05 -2.69 2.66
N LEU A 135 -4.31 -1.38 2.63
CA LEU A 135 -5.36 -0.79 1.81
C LEU A 135 -4.85 -0.27 0.48
N TYR A 136 -3.64 0.30 0.44
CA TYR A 136 -3.14 1.02 -0.73
C TYR A 136 -1.69 0.66 -1.04
N THR A 137 -1.39 0.65 -2.32
CA THR A 137 -0.03 0.52 -2.84
C THR A 137 0.24 1.74 -3.73
N GLU A 138 1.37 2.39 -3.50
CA GLU A 138 1.80 3.54 -4.29
C GLU A 138 3.22 3.29 -4.78
N ILE A 139 3.44 3.44 -6.08
CA ILE A 139 4.77 3.35 -6.67
C ILE A 139 5.02 4.65 -7.42
N SER A 140 6.16 5.28 -7.12
CA SER A 140 6.57 6.53 -7.74
C SER A 140 7.89 6.33 -8.46
N ILE A 141 7.99 6.82 -9.69
CA ILE A 141 9.22 6.83 -10.47
C ILE A 141 9.49 8.26 -10.86
N ALA A 142 10.61 8.81 -10.38
CA ALA A 142 11.05 10.16 -10.70
C ALA A 142 12.38 10.07 -11.42
N ASP A 143 12.53 10.83 -12.50
CA ASP A 143 13.77 10.91 -13.27
C ASP A 143 14.28 12.34 -13.34
N ASP A 144 15.56 12.49 -13.69
CA ASP A 144 16.23 13.78 -13.85
C ASP A 144 16.38 14.22 -15.30
N GLY A 145 15.76 13.47 -16.25
CA GLY A 145 15.87 13.76 -17.66
C GLY A 145 15.04 14.98 -18.08
N ILE A 146 13.74 14.74 -18.35
CA ILE A 146 12.80 15.80 -18.76
C ILE A 146 12.00 16.31 -17.56
N GLY A 147 12.21 15.74 -16.38
CA GLY A 147 11.49 16.13 -15.18
C GLY A 147 10.10 15.53 -15.07
N ILE A 148 9.87 14.39 -15.71
CA ILE A 148 8.59 13.70 -15.64
C ILE A 148 8.52 12.87 -14.35
N PHE A 149 7.44 13.07 -13.61
CA PHE A 149 7.14 12.28 -12.42
C PHE A 149 5.93 11.42 -12.67
N ASN A 150 6.05 10.11 -12.44
CA ASN A 150 4.98 9.14 -12.63
C ASN A 150 4.66 8.44 -11.31
N SER A 151 3.36 8.36 -10.98
CA SER A 151 2.90 7.74 -9.75
C SER A 151 1.64 6.93 -10.03
N ILE A 152 1.56 5.71 -9.44
CA ILE A 152 0.41 4.82 -9.56
C ILE A 152 0.01 4.32 -8.17
N ARG A 153 -1.26 4.35 -7.88
CA ARG A 153 -1.85 3.88 -6.62
C ARG A 153 -2.74 2.67 -6.83
#